data_6420e4a36d99f4be9f13bb74258762f4
#
_entry.id   6420e4a36d99f4be9f13bb74258762f4
#
_cell.length_a   1.000
_cell.length_b   1.000
_cell.length_c   1.000
_cell.angle_alpha   90.00
_cell.angle_beta   90.00
_cell.angle_gamma   90.00
#
_symmetry.space_group_name_H-M   'P 1'
#
loop_
_entity.id
_entity.type
_entity.pdbx_description
1 polymer ?
#
loop_
_entity_poly.entity_id
_entity_poly.type
_entity_poly.pdbx_seq_one_letter_code
_entity_poly.pdbx_strand_id
1 'polypeptide(L)'
;EVREAILRYWLEKIPGVIEVISGYSGGKEENPTYEQVSSGATEHKEAIKVIYNSTIVSYQKLLEHFWKNVDPTDSKGQFCDKGIQYTSAIFYKNNKEKNLAEESKGKVNEVLNQEIYTPIIKLDKFYDAEEYHQDYLKKRGKNVC
;
A
#
# COMPACT_ATOMS: atom_id res chain seq x y z
N GLU A 1 -9.18 3.57 2.82
CA GLU A 1 -9.56 2.38 3.62
C GLU A 1 -10.05 1.24 2.73
N VAL A 2 -11.08 1.49 1.92
CA VAL A 2 -11.64 0.46 1.06
C VAL A 2 -10.62 -0.06 0.04
N ARG A 3 -9.86 0.84 -0.59
CA ARG A 3 -8.87 0.44 -1.60
C ARG A 3 -7.70 -0.32 -0.99
N GLU A 4 -7.26 0.07 0.19
CA GLU A 4 -6.23 -0.67 0.93
C GLU A 4 -6.72 -2.08 1.25
N ALA A 5 -7.98 -2.22 1.68
CA ALA A 5 -8.57 -3.50 1.98
C ALA A 5 -8.71 -4.40 0.74
N ILE A 6 -9.00 -3.82 -0.44
CA ILE A 6 -9.05 -4.55 -1.71
C ILE A 6 -7.65 -5.08 -2.07
N LEU A 7 -6.64 -4.23 -1.98
CA LEU A 7 -5.26 -4.64 -2.26
C LEU A 7 -4.83 -5.76 -1.33
N ARG A 8 -5.11 -5.64 -0.04
CA ARG A 8 -4.83 -6.67 0.95
C ARG A 8 -5.50 -8.00 0.60
N TYR A 9 -6.78 -7.95 0.23
CA TYR A 9 -7.56 -9.15 -0.12
C TYR A 9 -6.90 -9.94 -1.26
N TRP A 10 -6.47 -9.24 -2.31
CA TRP A 10 -5.84 -9.91 -3.45
C TRP A 10 -4.42 -10.39 -3.14
N LEU A 11 -3.66 -9.61 -2.38
CA LEU A 11 -2.30 -10.02 -2.00
C LEU A 11 -2.30 -11.26 -1.11
N GLU A 12 -3.27 -11.40 -0.22
CA GLU A 12 -3.38 -12.59 0.64
C GLU A 12 -3.57 -13.88 -0.14
N LYS A 13 -4.06 -13.81 -1.36
CA LYS A 13 -4.30 -14.97 -2.22
C LYS A 13 -3.08 -15.42 -3.01
N ILE A 14 -2.00 -14.66 -2.99
CA ILE A 14 -0.79 -14.99 -3.77
C ILE A 14 -0.04 -16.13 -3.05
N PRO A 15 0.25 -17.25 -3.75
CA PRO A 15 1.10 -18.29 -3.16
C PRO A 15 2.44 -17.73 -2.72
N GLY A 16 2.83 -18.00 -1.49
CA GLY A 16 4.05 -17.47 -0.89
C GLY A 16 3.84 -16.29 0.04
N VAL A 17 2.68 -15.64 -0.02
CA VAL A 17 2.32 -14.60 0.96
C VAL A 17 1.86 -15.28 2.24
N ILE A 18 2.55 -14.97 3.34
CA ILE A 18 2.29 -15.58 4.66
C ILE A 18 1.24 -14.77 5.40
N GLU A 19 1.40 -13.45 5.42
CA GLU A 19 0.51 -12.56 6.15
C GLU A 19 0.52 -11.17 5.53
N VAL A 20 -0.62 -10.51 5.56
CA VAL A 20 -0.74 -9.10 5.16
C VAL A 20 -1.35 -8.34 6.33
N ILE A 21 -0.67 -7.29 6.77
CA ILE A 21 -1.05 -6.51 7.94
C ILE A 21 -1.37 -5.09 7.52
N SER A 22 -2.57 -4.62 7.84
CA SER A 22 -2.97 -3.23 7.62
C SER A 22 -2.36 -2.33 8.69
N GLY A 23 -1.97 -1.12 8.30
CA GLY A 23 -1.36 -0.20 9.23
C GLY A 23 -1.13 1.18 8.63
N TYR A 24 -0.20 1.91 9.23
CA TYR A 24 0.10 3.29 8.88
C TYR A 24 1.59 3.51 8.79
N SER A 25 2.01 4.32 7.82
CA SER A 25 3.42 4.64 7.63
C SER A 25 3.59 5.97 6.88
N GLY A 26 4.76 6.56 7.02
CA GLY A 26 5.15 7.76 6.27
C GLY A 26 5.02 9.06 7.04
N GLY A 27 4.36 9.07 8.19
CA GLY A 27 4.22 10.25 9.05
C GLY A 27 5.22 10.25 10.21
N LYS A 28 5.23 11.34 10.95
CA LYS A 28 6.13 11.55 12.09
C LYS A 28 5.52 11.11 13.41
N GLU A 29 4.20 11.09 13.51
CA GLU A 29 3.48 10.76 14.74
C GLU A 29 3.73 9.32 15.15
N GLU A 30 4.01 9.11 16.44
CA GLU A 30 4.18 7.77 16.98
C GLU A 30 2.82 7.19 17.37
N ASN A 31 2.65 5.88 17.14
CA ASN A 31 1.44 5.15 17.50
C ASN A 31 0.15 5.84 17.08
N PRO A 32 0.01 6.20 15.77
CA PRO A 32 -1.20 6.88 15.31
C PRO A 32 -2.41 5.98 15.43
N THR A 33 -3.59 6.58 15.68
CA THR A 33 -4.86 5.86 15.69
C THR A 33 -5.54 5.98 14.33
N TYR A 34 -6.51 5.10 14.06
CA TYR A 34 -7.31 5.17 12.85
C TYR A 34 -7.99 6.55 12.72
N GLU A 35 -8.55 7.07 13.81
CA GLU A 35 -9.21 8.37 13.78
C GLU A 35 -8.26 9.51 13.40
N GLN A 36 -7.04 9.46 13.90
CA GLN A 36 -6.02 10.47 13.58
C GLN A 36 -5.64 10.41 12.10
N VAL A 37 -5.41 9.22 11.57
CA VAL A 37 -5.01 9.05 10.17
C VAL A 37 -6.17 9.36 9.23
N SER A 38 -7.35 8.80 9.50
CA SER A 38 -8.52 8.97 8.63
C SER A 38 -9.04 10.41 8.57
N SER A 39 -8.82 11.18 9.63
CA SER A 39 -9.20 12.59 9.65
C SER A 39 -8.24 13.49 8.88
N GLY A 40 -7.07 12.95 8.46
CA GLY A 40 -6.04 13.75 7.82
C GLY A 40 -5.18 14.56 8.79
N ALA A 41 -5.30 14.30 10.09
CA ALA A 41 -4.54 15.01 11.13
C ALA A 41 -3.05 14.66 11.15
N THR A 42 -2.66 13.56 10.52
CA THR A 42 -1.27 13.11 10.43
C THR A 42 -0.80 13.10 8.98
N GLU A 43 0.52 12.95 8.79
CA GLU A 43 1.11 12.73 7.46
C GLU A 43 1.17 11.24 7.12
N HIS A 44 0.68 10.36 7.99
CA HIS A 44 0.66 8.93 7.73
C HIS A 44 -0.27 8.56 6.58
N LYS A 45 0.14 7.57 5.82
CA LYS A 45 -0.67 6.93 4.80
C LYS A 45 -1.22 5.62 5.34
N GLU A 46 -2.42 5.24 4.92
CA GLU A 46 -2.88 3.88 5.12
C GLU A 46 -2.04 2.98 4.23
N ALA A 47 -1.48 1.94 4.84
CA ALA A 47 -0.50 1.08 4.19
C ALA A 47 -0.72 -0.37 4.58
N ILE A 48 -0.11 -1.26 3.81
CA ILE A 48 -0.08 -2.69 4.15
C ILE A 48 1.37 -3.15 4.23
N LYS A 49 1.62 -4.07 5.14
CA LYS A 49 2.88 -4.78 5.25
C LYS A 49 2.67 -6.22 4.80
N VAL A 50 3.44 -6.66 3.82
CA VAL A 50 3.35 -8.03 3.29
C VAL A 50 4.50 -8.84 3.80
N ILE A 51 4.19 -9.93 4.53
CA ILE A 51 5.18 -10.91 4.95
C ILE A 51 5.09 -12.07 3.97
N TYR A 52 6.19 -12.41 3.32
CA TYR A 52 6.18 -13.39 2.25
C TYR A 52 7.43 -14.27 2.25
N ASN A 53 7.29 -15.46 1.67
CA ASN A 53 8.40 -16.38 1.47
C ASN A 53 9.05 -16.09 0.11
N SER A 54 10.25 -15.50 0.12
CA SER A 54 10.96 -15.08 -1.09
C SER A 54 11.38 -16.24 -1.98
N THR A 55 11.35 -17.48 -1.49
CA THR A 55 11.61 -18.66 -2.32
C THR A 55 10.40 -19.08 -3.14
N ILE A 56 9.20 -18.59 -2.80
CA ILE A 56 7.95 -18.95 -3.49
C ILE A 56 7.47 -17.78 -4.36
N VAL A 57 7.53 -16.56 -3.85
CA VAL A 57 7.10 -15.37 -4.58
C VAL A 57 8.15 -14.27 -4.48
N SER A 58 8.42 -13.57 -5.59
CA SER A 58 9.41 -12.50 -5.63
C SER A 58 8.81 -11.15 -5.25
N TYR A 59 9.69 -10.23 -4.84
CA TYR A 59 9.31 -8.83 -4.63
C TYR A 59 8.73 -8.20 -5.90
N GLN A 60 9.31 -8.51 -7.07
CA GLN A 60 8.80 -8.03 -8.35
C GLN A 60 7.36 -8.48 -8.59
N LYS A 61 7.02 -9.71 -8.23
CA LYS A 61 5.66 -10.23 -8.40
C LYS A 61 4.67 -9.48 -7.52
N LEU A 62 5.08 -9.17 -6.29
CA LEU A 62 4.25 -8.36 -5.38
C LEU A 62 4.05 -6.96 -5.93
N LEU A 63 5.09 -6.36 -6.51
CA LEU A 63 4.99 -5.05 -7.16
C LEU A 63 4.02 -5.07 -8.34
N GLU A 64 4.03 -6.11 -9.16
CA GLU A 64 3.08 -6.25 -10.26
C GLU A 64 1.63 -6.22 -9.75
N HIS A 65 1.34 -6.93 -8.67
CA HIS A 65 0.01 -6.92 -8.06
C HIS A 65 -0.35 -5.56 -7.47
N PHE A 66 0.61 -4.88 -6.85
CA PHE A 66 0.41 -3.52 -6.37
C PHE A 66 -0.02 -2.58 -7.51
N TRP A 67 0.76 -2.56 -8.59
CA TRP A 67 0.49 -1.65 -9.71
C TRP A 67 -0.85 -1.93 -10.39
N LYS A 68 -1.30 -3.17 -10.40
CA LYS A 68 -2.62 -3.54 -10.95
C LYS A 68 -3.79 -3.08 -10.09
N ASN A 69 -3.55 -2.79 -8.82
CA ASN A 69 -4.61 -2.47 -7.86
C ASN A 69 -4.61 -1.04 -7.38
N VAL A 70 -3.72 -0.19 -7.89
CA VAL A 70 -3.68 1.23 -7.55
C VAL A 70 -3.80 2.07 -8.81
N ASP A 71 -4.26 3.32 -8.64
CA ASP A 71 -4.20 4.33 -9.70
C ASP A 71 -2.96 5.20 -9.44
N PRO A 72 -1.84 4.95 -10.15
CA PRO A 72 -0.61 5.69 -9.91
C PRO A 72 -0.63 7.09 -10.50
N THR A 73 -1.67 7.45 -11.24
CA THR A 73 -1.81 8.78 -11.84
C THR A 73 -2.61 9.75 -10.96
N ASP A 74 -3.18 9.29 -9.87
CA ASP A 74 -3.95 10.12 -8.94
C ASP A 74 -3.05 10.64 -7.81
N SER A 75 -2.75 11.93 -7.83
CA SER A 75 -1.94 12.57 -6.81
C SER A 75 -2.72 12.98 -5.56
N LYS A 76 -4.04 12.82 -5.57
CA LYS A 76 -4.93 13.29 -4.50
C LYS A 76 -5.50 12.17 -3.63
N GLY A 77 -5.34 10.92 -4.03
CA GLY A 77 -5.89 9.78 -3.31
C GLY A 77 -5.99 8.56 -4.19
N GLN A 78 -6.99 7.72 -3.94
CA GLN A 78 -7.26 6.53 -4.73
C GLN A 78 -8.76 6.41 -4.95
N PHE A 79 -9.18 6.50 -6.20
CA PHE A 79 -10.58 6.33 -6.61
C PHE A 79 -11.50 7.27 -5.82
N CYS A 80 -12.41 6.75 -5.00
CA CYS A 80 -13.33 7.56 -4.22
C CYS A 80 -12.77 8.02 -2.86
N ASP A 81 -11.61 7.50 -2.46
CA ASP A 81 -10.93 7.90 -1.22
C ASP A 81 -9.92 9.00 -1.54
N LYS A 82 -10.20 10.22 -1.09
CA LYS A 82 -9.32 11.38 -1.34
C LYS A 82 -8.71 11.89 -0.04
N GLY A 83 -7.46 12.31 -0.14
CA GLY A 83 -6.67 12.80 0.98
C GLY A 83 -5.27 12.22 0.95
N ILE A 84 -4.31 12.86 1.63
CA ILE A 84 -2.92 12.42 1.65
C ILE A 84 -2.79 10.99 2.21
N GLN A 85 -3.63 10.63 3.17
CA GLN A 85 -3.62 9.31 3.79
C GLN A 85 -3.99 8.19 2.81
N TYR A 86 -4.63 8.52 1.69
CA TYR A 86 -5.04 7.55 0.66
C TYR A 86 -4.19 7.62 -0.60
N THR A 87 -3.17 8.47 -0.64
CA THR A 87 -2.28 8.53 -1.80
C THR A 87 -1.37 7.31 -1.85
N SER A 88 -1.07 6.84 -3.06
CA SER A 88 -0.22 5.66 -3.24
C SER A 88 1.24 5.96 -2.95
N ALA A 89 1.94 4.98 -2.39
CA ALA A 89 3.39 5.02 -2.19
C ALA A 89 3.92 3.60 -2.04
N ILE A 90 5.21 3.44 -2.29
CA ILE A 90 5.94 2.20 -2.03
C ILE A 90 7.00 2.51 -1.00
N PHE A 91 7.00 1.79 0.12
CA PHE A 91 8.02 1.94 1.17
C PHE A 91 9.02 0.80 1.06
N TYR A 92 10.31 1.13 0.95
CA TYR A 92 11.38 0.14 0.80
C TYR A 92 12.25 0.07 2.05
N LYS A 93 12.84 -1.10 2.31
CA LYS A 93 13.72 -1.34 3.46
C LYS A 93 15.20 -1.25 3.10
N ASN A 94 15.57 -1.56 1.86
CA ASN A 94 16.97 -1.63 1.43
C ASN A 94 17.10 -1.21 -0.03
N ASN A 95 18.35 -1.07 -0.49
CA ASN A 95 18.63 -0.63 -1.85
C ASN A 95 18.13 -1.59 -2.93
N LYS A 96 18.11 -2.89 -2.66
CA LYS A 96 17.59 -3.87 -3.61
C LYS A 96 16.11 -3.64 -3.86
N GLU A 97 15.33 -3.46 -2.80
CA GLU A 97 13.90 -3.14 -2.91
C GLU A 97 13.68 -1.81 -3.63
N LYS A 98 14.47 -0.78 -3.27
CA LYS A 98 14.41 0.52 -3.92
C LYS A 98 14.63 0.41 -5.42
N ASN A 99 15.67 -0.29 -5.85
CA ASN A 99 16.01 -0.43 -7.25
C ASN A 99 14.93 -1.19 -8.02
N LEU A 100 14.37 -2.25 -7.45
CA LEU A 100 13.28 -3.01 -8.05
C LEU A 100 11.99 -2.18 -8.16
N ALA A 101 11.70 -1.40 -7.14
CA ALA A 101 10.53 -0.51 -7.15
C ALA A 101 10.68 0.58 -8.21
N GLU A 102 11.84 1.22 -8.31
CA GLU A 102 12.13 2.24 -9.33
C GLU A 102 12.01 1.67 -10.74
N GLU A 103 12.56 0.48 -10.96
CA GLU A 103 12.48 -0.21 -12.25
C GLU A 103 11.03 -0.50 -12.62
N SER A 104 10.23 -1.02 -11.69
CA SER A 104 8.82 -1.31 -11.94
C SER A 104 8.03 -0.04 -12.23
N LYS A 105 8.32 1.05 -11.54
CA LYS A 105 7.69 2.35 -11.79
C LYS A 105 8.00 2.86 -13.20
N GLY A 106 9.24 2.69 -13.65
CA GLY A 106 9.64 3.05 -15.00
C GLY A 106 8.84 2.31 -16.07
N LYS A 107 8.62 1.02 -15.88
CA LYS A 107 7.82 0.20 -16.79
C LYS A 107 6.36 0.65 -16.83
N VAL A 108 5.78 0.98 -15.69
CA VAL A 108 4.40 1.47 -15.60
C VAL A 108 4.28 2.82 -16.31
N ASN A 109 5.27 3.69 -16.12
CA ASN A 109 5.29 4.98 -16.80
C ASN A 109 5.30 4.82 -18.33
N GLU A 110 6.09 3.89 -18.85
CA GLU A 110 6.13 3.59 -20.28
C GLU A 110 4.79 3.10 -20.82
N VAL A 111 4.15 2.18 -20.08
CA VAL A 111 2.87 1.59 -20.49
C VAL A 111 1.75 2.62 -20.47
N LEU A 112 1.64 3.40 -19.40
CA LEU A 112 0.55 4.37 -19.24
C LEU A 112 0.78 5.67 -20.01
N ASN A 113 2.04 6.01 -20.30
CA ASN A 113 2.44 7.26 -20.93
C ASN A 113 1.82 8.48 -20.22
N GLN A 114 1.78 8.43 -18.88
CA GLN A 114 1.25 9.48 -18.02
C GLN A 114 2.20 9.68 -16.84
N GLU A 115 2.08 10.81 -16.17
CA GLU A 115 2.86 11.07 -14.96
C GLU A 115 2.42 10.14 -13.84
N ILE A 116 3.39 9.52 -13.17
CA ILE A 116 3.15 8.58 -12.07
C ILE A 116 3.43 9.30 -10.75
N TYR A 117 2.40 9.39 -9.90
CA TYR A 117 2.46 10.11 -8.63
C TYR A 117 2.69 9.20 -7.41
N THR A 118 3.16 7.98 -7.63
CA THR A 118 3.47 7.04 -6.57
C THR A 118 4.94 7.19 -6.17
N PRO A 119 5.27 7.87 -5.06
CA PRO A 119 6.66 8.00 -4.64
C PRO A 119 7.19 6.68 -4.07
N ILE A 120 8.51 6.52 -4.17
CA ILE A 120 9.22 5.38 -3.59
C ILE A 120 10.02 5.93 -2.41
N ILE A 121 9.62 5.57 -1.20
CA ILE A 121 10.05 6.22 0.05
C ILE A 121 10.75 5.19 0.93
N LYS A 122 11.85 5.62 1.57
CA LYS A 122 12.51 4.76 2.55
C LYS A 122 11.58 4.54 3.75
N LEU A 123 11.39 3.27 4.12
CA LEU A 123 10.60 2.92 5.28
C LEU A 123 11.30 3.38 6.56
N ASP A 124 10.62 4.15 7.38
CA ASP A 124 11.07 4.48 8.73
C ASP A 124 10.38 3.58 9.74
N LYS A 125 9.09 3.78 9.94
CA LYS A 125 8.31 2.96 10.88
C LYS A 125 6.97 2.57 10.26
N PHE A 126 6.50 1.38 10.63
CA PHE A 126 5.17 0.91 10.29
C PHE A 126 4.43 0.61 11.59
N TYR A 127 3.22 1.15 11.71
CA TYR A 127 2.37 0.93 12.89
C TYR A 127 1.18 0.09 12.48
N ASP A 128 0.99 -1.06 13.13
CA ASP A 128 -0.15 -1.94 12.85
C ASP A 128 -1.46 -1.21 13.16
N ALA A 129 -2.43 -1.33 12.26
CA ALA A 129 -3.77 -0.81 12.52
C ALA A 129 -4.45 -1.63 13.62
N GLU A 130 -5.46 -1.04 14.23
CA GLU A 130 -6.26 -1.69 15.25
C GLU A 130 -6.87 -2.99 14.70
N GLU A 131 -7.09 -3.97 15.56
CA GLU A 131 -7.54 -5.31 15.15
C GLU A 131 -8.85 -5.26 14.33
N TYR A 132 -9.76 -4.37 14.67
CA TYR A 132 -11.03 -4.28 13.96
C TYR A 132 -10.92 -3.77 12.52
N HIS A 133 -9.78 -3.19 12.14
CA HIS A 133 -9.50 -2.78 10.76
C HIS A 133 -8.80 -3.86 9.95
N GLN A 134 -8.29 -4.91 10.58
CA GLN A 134 -7.66 -6.01 9.88
C GLN A 134 -8.72 -6.83 9.15
N ASP A 135 -8.41 -7.25 7.90
CA ASP A 135 -9.31 -8.06 7.08
C ASP A 135 -10.70 -7.43 6.86
N TYR A 136 -10.74 -6.13 6.66
CA TYR A 136 -11.98 -5.37 6.52
C TYR A 136 -12.96 -5.98 5.50
N LEU A 137 -12.48 -6.36 4.32
CA LEU A 137 -13.33 -6.95 3.27
C LEU A 137 -13.83 -8.33 3.65
N LYS A 138 -13.06 -9.12 4.38
CA LYS A 138 -13.49 -10.44 4.86
C LYS A 138 -14.60 -10.30 5.89
N LYS A 139 -14.50 -9.27 6.75
CA LYS A 139 -15.46 -9.04 7.83
C LYS A 139 -16.75 -8.36 7.34
N ARG A 140 -16.65 -7.50 6.31
CA ARG A 140 -17.72 -6.64 5.84
C ARG A 140 -18.25 -6.98 4.45
N GLY A 141 -17.64 -7.95 3.77
CA GLY A 141 -17.96 -8.26 2.39
C GLY A 141 -17.32 -7.29 1.41
N LYS A 142 -17.67 -7.42 0.13
CA LYS A 142 -17.03 -6.66 -0.96
C LYS A 142 -17.79 -5.38 -1.33
N ASN A 143 -18.34 -4.69 -0.37
CA ASN A 143 -18.96 -3.41 -0.63
C ASN A 143 -17.87 -2.35 -0.83
N VAL A 144 -17.69 -1.94 -2.06
CA VAL A 144 -16.72 -0.91 -2.44
C VAL A 144 -17.46 0.28 -3.02
N CYS A 145 -16.87 1.45 -2.88
CA CYS A 145 -17.44 2.67 -3.44
C CYS A 145 -17.54 2.61 -4.96
#